data_c438f51245672d37b9074b896c135ea0
#
_entry.id   c438f51245672d37b9074b896c135ea0
#
_cell.length_a   1.000
_cell.length_b   1.000
_cell.length_c   1.000
_cell.angle_alpha   90.00
_cell.angle_beta   90.00
_cell.angle_gamma   90.00
#
_symmetry.space_group_name_H-M   'P 1'
#
loop_
_entity.id
_entity.type
_entity.pdbx_description
1 polymer ?
#
loop_
_entity_poly.entity_id
_entity_poly.type
_entity_poly.pdbx_seq_one_letter_code
_entity_poly.pdbx_strand_id
1 'polypeptide(L)'
;MLRAGTKLIQESHWTLVKNILKYLRRTKDVFLVYGGEEELVVNGYTDASFQTDTDDSQSQSGYVFTINGGAVSWKSSKQETMSDSTAEAEYIAASESAKEGVWMRRFLIELGVFPNASSPLNLHCDSNGAIAQAKEPRNHQKNKHVLRKFHLIREFISRGDIKMCKIHTDLNVADPLTKALPQPKHETHMRAMGIKYLRD
;
A
#
# COMPACT_ATOMS: atom_id res chain seq x y z
N MET A 1 -2.21 -17.34 -40.70
CA MET A 1 -3.46 -16.60 -40.52
C MET A 1 -3.45 -15.97 -39.12
N LEU A 2 -2.81 -14.79 -39.00
CA LEU A 2 -2.62 -14.03 -37.72
C LEU A 2 -3.62 -12.86 -37.77
N ARG A 3 -4.69 -12.92 -36.97
CA ARG A 3 -5.46 -11.74 -36.53
C ARG A 3 -5.75 -11.88 -35.05
N ALA A 4 -4.72 -11.72 -34.22
CA ALA A 4 -4.95 -11.32 -32.86
C ALA A 4 -5.38 -9.86 -32.88
N GLY A 5 -6.56 -9.56 -32.31
CA GLY A 5 -7.20 -8.27 -32.37
C GLY A 5 -6.32 -7.14 -31.83
N THR A 6 -5.89 -6.29 -32.71
CA THR A 6 -5.49 -4.93 -32.37
C THR A 6 -6.73 -4.24 -31.82
N LYS A 7 -6.87 -4.16 -30.51
CA LYS A 7 -7.84 -3.26 -29.87
C LYS A 7 -7.56 -1.88 -30.47
N LEU A 8 -8.51 -1.36 -31.24
CA LEU A 8 -8.42 -0.03 -31.83
C LEU A 8 -8.12 0.96 -30.70
N ILE A 9 -6.96 1.62 -30.79
CA ILE A 9 -6.57 2.68 -29.87
C ILE A 9 -7.57 3.82 -30.09
N GLN A 10 -8.51 3.98 -29.16
CA GLN A 10 -9.49 5.06 -29.19
C GLN A 10 -8.81 6.39 -28.83
N GLU A 11 -9.37 7.51 -29.24
CA GLU A 11 -8.86 8.86 -28.87
C GLU A 11 -8.73 9.06 -27.36
N SER A 12 -9.59 8.44 -26.59
CA SER A 12 -9.53 8.41 -25.13
C SER A 12 -8.21 7.83 -24.60
N HIS A 13 -7.74 6.71 -25.15
CA HIS A 13 -6.45 6.11 -24.76
C HIS A 13 -5.28 7.04 -25.07
N TRP A 14 -5.32 7.71 -26.22
CA TRP A 14 -4.29 8.66 -26.59
C TRP A 14 -4.25 9.89 -25.69
N THR A 15 -5.43 10.33 -25.24
CA THR A 15 -5.55 11.42 -24.26
C THR A 15 -4.94 11.03 -22.91
N LEU A 16 -5.17 9.80 -22.45
CA LEU A 16 -4.56 9.27 -21.22
C LEU A 16 -3.02 9.24 -21.34
N VAL A 17 -2.48 8.74 -22.45
CA VAL A 17 -1.03 8.73 -22.69
C VAL A 17 -0.44 10.15 -22.64
N LYS A 18 -1.10 11.12 -23.29
CA LYS A 18 -0.68 12.53 -23.24
C LYS A 18 -0.69 13.09 -21.82
N ASN A 19 -1.66 12.72 -21.00
CA ASN A 19 -1.74 13.16 -19.60
C ASN A 19 -0.60 12.55 -18.76
N ILE A 20 -0.27 11.28 -18.96
CA ILE A 20 0.89 10.63 -18.33
C ILE A 20 2.18 11.36 -18.71
N LEU A 21 2.39 11.63 -20.00
CA LEU A 21 3.59 12.36 -20.48
C LEU A 21 3.68 13.78 -19.91
N LYS A 22 2.55 14.49 -19.78
CA LYS A 22 2.50 15.80 -19.12
C LYS A 22 2.87 15.71 -17.64
N TYR A 23 2.38 14.69 -16.95
CA TYR A 23 2.71 14.45 -15.54
C TYR A 23 4.22 14.20 -15.39
N LEU A 24 4.78 13.27 -16.15
CA LEU A 24 6.23 12.96 -16.12
C LEU A 24 7.09 14.19 -16.43
N ARG A 25 6.68 15.03 -17.39
CA ARG A 25 7.38 16.27 -17.69
C ARG A 25 7.36 17.27 -16.55
N ARG A 26 6.23 17.35 -15.79
CA ARG A 26 6.09 18.26 -14.64
C ARG A 26 6.88 17.79 -13.43
N THR A 27 7.08 16.48 -13.29
CA THR A 27 7.72 15.85 -12.13
C THR A 27 9.18 15.46 -12.40
N LYS A 28 9.79 15.90 -13.51
CA LYS A 28 11.15 15.54 -13.89
C LYS A 28 12.23 16.02 -12.91
N ASP A 29 11.94 17.07 -12.15
CA ASP A 29 12.83 17.70 -11.17
C ASP A 29 12.46 17.31 -9.72
N VAL A 30 11.69 16.23 -9.55
CA VAL A 30 11.29 15.68 -8.27
C VAL A 30 12.15 14.47 -7.94
N PHE A 31 12.62 14.38 -6.71
CA PHE A 31 13.57 13.36 -6.24
C PHE A 31 13.01 12.62 -5.04
N LEU A 32 13.38 11.37 -4.90
CA LEU A 32 13.17 10.59 -3.69
C LEU A 32 14.35 10.86 -2.75
N VAL A 33 14.07 11.43 -1.59
CA VAL A 33 15.06 11.90 -0.63
C VAL A 33 14.94 11.10 0.65
N TYR A 34 16.06 10.62 1.15
CA TYR A 34 16.19 9.93 2.43
C TYR A 34 17.00 10.81 3.41
N GLY A 35 16.62 10.76 4.69
CA GLY A 35 17.32 11.48 5.76
C GLY A 35 16.38 12.39 6.54
N GLY A 36 16.86 12.87 7.69
CA GLY A 36 16.13 13.78 8.57
C GLY A 36 15.51 13.11 9.80
N GLU A 37 15.57 11.80 9.93
CA GLU A 37 15.18 11.09 11.14
C GLU A 37 16.44 10.54 11.85
N GLU A 38 16.50 10.66 13.17
CA GLU A 38 17.64 10.19 13.97
C GLU A 38 17.68 8.66 14.07
N GLU A 39 16.50 8.00 13.99
CA GLU A 39 16.39 6.55 14.09
C GLU A 39 15.92 5.92 12.78
N LEU A 40 16.52 4.77 12.45
CA LEU A 40 16.06 3.93 11.35
C LEU A 40 14.77 3.19 11.76
N VAL A 41 13.62 3.80 11.54
CA VAL A 41 12.31 3.20 11.80
C VAL A 41 11.65 2.86 10.47
N VAL A 42 11.16 1.61 10.38
CA VAL A 42 10.30 1.20 9.24
C VAL A 42 8.85 1.46 9.58
N ASN A 43 8.17 2.23 8.76
CA ASN A 43 6.73 2.41 8.81
C ASN A 43 6.10 1.87 7.53
N GLY A 44 5.12 0.98 7.68
CA GLY A 44 4.28 0.52 6.59
C GLY A 44 2.92 1.20 6.63
N TYR A 45 2.36 1.46 5.45
CA TYR A 45 1.01 2.01 5.27
C TYR A 45 0.28 1.13 4.28
N THR A 46 -1.00 0.86 4.55
CA THR A 46 -1.86 0.05 3.68
C THR A 46 -3.21 0.71 3.49
N ASP A 47 -3.74 0.60 2.28
CA ASP A 47 -5.04 1.15 1.89
C ASP A 47 -5.72 0.23 0.87
N ALA A 48 -7.05 0.30 0.79
CA ALA A 48 -7.80 -0.34 -0.27
C ALA A 48 -8.90 0.59 -0.80
N SER A 49 -9.15 0.49 -2.09
CA SER A 49 -10.27 1.13 -2.75
C SER A 49 -11.27 0.06 -3.16
N PHE A 50 -12.44 0.06 -2.50
CA PHE A 50 -13.44 -0.98 -2.66
C PHE A 50 -14.20 -0.85 -3.98
N GLN A 51 -14.22 -1.93 -4.78
CA GLN A 51 -14.98 -2.04 -6.04
C GLN A 51 -14.79 -0.86 -7.01
N THR A 52 -13.56 -0.36 -7.15
CA THR A 52 -13.26 0.80 -7.98
C THR A 52 -13.04 0.48 -9.45
N ASP A 53 -12.82 -0.77 -9.79
CA ASP A 53 -12.72 -1.18 -11.19
C ASP A 53 -14.11 -1.24 -11.81
N THR A 54 -14.31 -0.50 -12.90
CA THR A 54 -15.61 -0.39 -13.60
C THR A 54 -15.93 -1.63 -14.44
N ASP A 55 -14.94 -2.44 -14.79
CA ASP A 55 -15.11 -3.57 -15.69
C ASP A 55 -15.51 -4.85 -14.94
N ASP A 56 -14.94 -5.07 -13.74
CA ASP A 56 -15.17 -6.31 -12.99
C ASP A 56 -15.44 -6.10 -11.50
N SER A 57 -15.62 -4.85 -11.05
CA SER A 57 -15.90 -4.48 -9.65
C SER A 57 -14.86 -4.99 -8.65
N GLN A 58 -13.62 -5.24 -9.09
CA GLN A 58 -12.54 -5.61 -8.17
C GLN A 58 -12.02 -4.40 -7.41
N SER A 59 -11.54 -4.66 -6.20
CA SER A 59 -10.92 -3.67 -5.33
C SER A 59 -9.45 -3.49 -5.68
N GLN A 60 -8.92 -2.30 -5.39
CA GLN A 60 -7.50 -1.98 -5.54
C GLN A 60 -6.83 -2.02 -4.17
N SER A 61 -5.71 -2.73 -4.03
CA SER A 61 -4.83 -2.69 -2.87
C SER A 61 -3.63 -1.81 -3.12
N GLY A 62 -3.22 -1.07 -2.09
CA GLY A 62 -2.00 -0.26 -2.09
C GLY A 62 -1.23 -0.39 -0.78
N TYR A 63 0.11 -0.41 -0.87
CA TYR A 63 0.96 -0.24 0.29
C TYR A 63 2.21 0.55 -0.03
N VAL A 64 2.77 1.18 0.97
CA VAL A 64 4.09 1.80 0.93
C VAL A 64 4.80 1.58 2.25
N PHE A 65 6.09 1.26 2.17
CA PHE A 65 7.00 1.20 3.31
C PHE A 65 8.01 2.33 3.20
N THR A 66 8.21 3.03 4.31
CA THR A 66 9.18 4.13 4.41
C THR A 66 10.26 3.80 5.41
N ILE A 67 11.48 4.24 5.14
CA ILE A 67 12.62 4.23 6.05
C ILE A 67 13.28 5.60 5.98
N ASN A 68 13.56 6.20 7.14
CA ASN A 68 14.27 7.48 7.22
C ASN A 68 13.65 8.57 6.33
N GLY A 69 12.31 8.70 6.37
CA GLY A 69 11.56 9.73 5.65
C GLY A 69 11.36 9.49 4.15
N GLY A 70 11.85 8.37 3.58
CA GLY A 70 11.70 8.05 2.16
C GLY A 70 11.07 6.68 1.92
N ALA A 71 10.30 6.55 0.84
CA ALA A 71 9.69 5.29 0.42
C ALA A 71 10.76 4.32 -0.11
N VAL A 72 10.72 3.05 0.36
CA VAL A 72 11.67 2.00 -0.02
C VAL A 72 11.01 0.81 -0.73
N SER A 73 9.73 0.55 -0.46
CA SER A 73 8.93 -0.45 -1.16
C SER A 73 7.50 0.03 -1.29
N TRP A 74 6.88 -0.19 -2.44
CA TRP A 74 5.48 0.17 -2.69
C TRP A 74 4.86 -0.72 -3.75
N LYS A 75 3.54 -0.85 -3.68
CA LYS A 75 2.76 -1.57 -4.70
C LYS A 75 1.37 -0.97 -4.80
N SER A 76 0.87 -0.93 -6.03
CA SER A 76 -0.53 -0.70 -6.35
C SER A 76 -0.98 -1.84 -7.24
N SER A 77 -1.97 -2.61 -6.85
CA SER A 77 -2.43 -3.77 -7.61
C SER A 77 -3.91 -4.06 -7.38
N LYS A 78 -4.57 -4.51 -8.42
CA LYS A 78 -5.91 -5.06 -8.36
C LYS A 78 -5.93 -6.30 -7.48
N GLN A 79 -6.94 -6.44 -6.60
CA GLN A 79 -7.12 -7.63 -5.79
C GLN A 79 -7.52 -8.81 -6.67
N GLU A 80 -6.94 -9.98 -6.44
CA GLU A 80 -7.30 -11.22 -7.16
C GLU A 80 -8.65 -11.79 -6.72
N THR A 81 -9.12 -11.40 -5.54
CA THR A 81 -10.34 -11.91 -4.92
C THR A 81 -11.33 -10.77 -4.76
N MET A 82 -12.57 -10.99 -5.15
CA MET A 82 -13.65 -10.04 -4.84
C MET A 82 -13.86 -10.00 -3.33
N SER A 83 -13.98 -8.80 -2.80
CA SER A 83 -14.31 -8.54 -1.40
C SER A 83 -15.79 -8.17 -1.28
N ASP A 84 -16.44 -8.61 -0.20
CA ASP A 84 -17.86 -8.37 0.05
C ASP A 84 -18.11 -7.05 0.80
N SER A 85 -17.06 -6.41 1.28
CA SER A 85 -17.14 -5.15 2.03
C SER A 85 -15.85 -4.35 1.96
N THR A 86 -15.94 -3.04 2.26
CA THR A 86 -14.77 -2.18 2.40
C THR A 86 -13.80 -2.69 3.47
N ALA A 87 -14.30 -3.16 4.61
CA ALA A 87 -13.46 -3.70 5.68
C ALA A 87 -12.70 -4.97 5.24
N GLU A 88 -13.31 -5.78 4.39
CA GLU A 88 -12.66 -6.96 3.83
C GLU A 88 -11.60 -6.60 2.78
N ALA A 89 -11.89 -5.65 1.90
CA ALA A 89 -10.89 -5.14 0.95
C ALA A 89 -9.66 -4.61 1.68
N GLU A 90 -9.87 -3.83 2.74
CA GLU A 90 -8.81 -3.32 3.61
C GLU A 90 -8.05 -4.44 4.34
N TYR A 91 -8.74 -5.47 4.80
CA TYR A 91 -8.09 -6.63 5.43
C TYR A 91 -7.23 -7.41 4.44
N ILE A 92 -7.67 -7.57 3.19
CA ILE A 92 -6.90 -8.20 2.12
C ILE A 92 -5.64 -7.38 1.83
N ALA A 93 -5.77 -6.05 1.66
CA ALA A 93 -4.65 -5.15 1.43
C ALA A 93 -3.64 -5.20 2.59
N ALA A 94 -4.11 -5.14 3.85
CA ALA A 94 -3.26 -5.25 5.02
C ALA A 94 -2.52 -6.59 5.08
N SER A 95 -3.16 -7.69 4.67
CA SER A 95 -2.55 -9.02 4.66
C SER A 95 -1.45 -9.16 3.60
N GLU A 96 -1.63 -8.53 2.45
CA GLU A 96 -0.58 -8.47 1.41
C GLU A 96 0.59 -7.60 1.85
N SER A 97 0.30 -6.44 2.42
CA SER A 97 1.30 -5.53 2.97
C SER A 97 2.11 -6.19 4.09
N ALA A 98 1.45 -6.95 4.98
CA ALA A 98 2.12 -7.62 6.08
C ALA A 98 3.15 -8.65 5.61
N LYS A 99 2.93 -9.33 4.50
CA LYS A 99 3.93 -10.26 3.91
C LYS A 99 5.19 -9.52 3.50
N GLU A 100 5.04 -8.40 2.80
CA GLU A 100 6.16 -7.55 2.41
C GLU A 100 6.89 -6.99 3.64
N GLY A 101 6.14 -6.52 4.64
CA GLY A 101 6.69 -6.01 5.88
C GLY A 101 7.53 -7.05 6.64
N VAL A 102 7.04 -8.29 6.74
CA VAL A 102 7.79 -9.39 7.39
C VAL A 102 9.05 -9.73 6.61
N TRP A 103 8.98 -9.76 5.28
CA TRP A 103 10.16 -9.98 4.44
C TRP A 103 11.18 -8.86 4.65
N MET A 104 10.76 -7.62 4.56
CA MET A 104 11.63 -6.45 4.75
C MET A 104 12.27 -6.43 6.14
N ARG A 105 11.49 -6.71 7.19
CA ARG A 105 12.01 -6.80 8.57
C ARG A 105 13.13 -7.84 8.68
N ARG A 106 12.92 -9.03 8.14
CA ARG A 106 13.95 -10.10 8.14
C ARG A 106 15.19 -9.68 7.38
N PHE A 107 15.02 -9.12 6.20
CA PHE A 107 16.13 -8.62 5.38
C PHE A 107 16.97 -7.58 6.13
N LEU A 108 16.33 -6.62 6.79
CA LEU A 108 17.02 -5.57 7.55
C LEU A 108 17.72 -6.10 8.80
N ILE A 109 17.15 -7.13 9.44
CA ILE A 109 17.80 -7.85 10.55
C ILE A 109 19.08 -8.56 10.05
N GLU A 110 19.00 -9.27 8.93
CA GLU A 110 20.13 -9.98 8.33
C GLU A 110 21.24 -9.03 7.89
N LEU A 111 20.91 -7.84 7.44
CA LEU A 111 21.89 -6.79 7.12
C LEU A 111 22.57 -6.19 8.35
N GLY A 112 22.05 -6.42 9.57
CA GLY A 112 22.61 -5.90 10.80
C GLY A 112 22.51 -4.38 10.99
N VAL A 113 21.68 -3.71 10.18
CA VAL A 113 21.51 -2.23 10.22
C VAL A 113 20.37 -1.76 11.12
N PHE A 114 19.63 -2.69 11.73
CA PHE A 114 18.46 -2.39 12.54
C PHE A 114 18.75 -2.56 14.04
N PRO A 115 18.92 -1.48 14.80
CA PRO A 115 19.27 -1.56 16.23
C PRO A 115 18.16 -2.22 17.07
N ASN A 116 16.90 -2.09 16.66
CA ASN A 116 15.72 -2.62 17.36
C ASN A 116 15.01 -3.75 16.60
N ALA A 117 15.79 -4.68 16.05
CA ALA A 117 15.29 -5.81 15.24
C ALA A 117 14.22 -6.68 15.94
N SER A 118 14.13 -6.64 17.28
CA SER A 118 13.12 -7.34 18.08
C SER A 118 11.74 -6.64 18.07
N SER A 119 11.67 -5.35 17.76
CA SER A 119 10.41 -4.62 17.74
C SER A 119 9.54 -5.00 16.54
N PRO A 120 8.20 -5.13 16.72
CA PRO A 120 7.28 -5.31 15.61
C PRO A 120 7.35 -4.16 14.60
N LEU A 121 7.26 -4.47 13.30
CA LEU A 121 7.10 -3.44 12.28
C LEU A 121 5.70 -2.82 12.36
N ASN A 122 5.61 -1.49 12.42
CA ASN A 122 4.34 -0.79 12.42
C ASN A 122 3.70 -0.82 11.02
N LEU A 123 2.47 -1.33 10.94
CA LEU A 123 1.64 -1.29 9.73
C LEU A 123 0.41 -0.43 10.01
N HIS A 124 0.38 0.74 9.41
CA HIS A 124 -0.69 1.73 9.56
C HIS A 124 -1.85 1.42 8.61
N CYS A 125 -3.07 1.41 9.16
CA CYS A 125 -4.32 1.17 8.45
C CYS A 125 -5.40 2.11 9.00
N ASP A 126 -6.25 2.67 8.14
CA ASP A 126 -7.32 3.56 8.55
C ASP A 126 -8.68 2.85 8.76
N SER A 127 -8.76 1.55 8.50
CA SER A 127 -9.96 0.74 8.72
C SER A 127 -9.96 0.07 10.10
N ASN A 128 -10.87 0.49 10.99
CA ASN A 128 -11.07 -0.18 12.28
C ASN A 128 -11.54 -1.63 12.11
N GLY A 129 -12.37 -1.90 11.08
CA GLY A 129 -12.86 -3.24 10.77
C GLY A 129 -11.73 -4.20 10.38
N ALA A 130 -10.82 -3.76 9.51
CA ALA A 130 -9.65 -4.54 9.11
C ALA A 130 -8.71 -4.80 10.29
N ILE A 131 -8.46 -3.79 11.13
CA ILE A 131 -7.62 -3.92 12.33
C ILE A 131 -8.23 -4.91 13.33
N ALA A 132 -9.54 -4.81 13.58
CA ALA A 132 -10.24 -5.74 14.47
C ALA A 132 -10.16 -7.17 13.93
N GLN A 133 -10.45 -7.37 12.64
CA GLN A 133 -10.40 -8.67 11.97
C GLN A 133 -8.98 -9.28 12.00
N ALA A 134 -7.93 -8.47 11.89
CA ALA A 134 -6.55 -8.92 11.98
C ALA A 134 -6.14 -9.34 13.40
N LYS A 135 -6.73 -8.73 14.44
CA LYS A 135 -6.45 -9.02 15.85
C LYS A 135 -7.31 -10.13 16.44
N GLU A 136 -8.46 -10.45 15.81
CA GLU A 136 -9.37 -11.47 16.35
C GLU A 136 -8.75 -12.87 16.30
N PRO A 137 -8.81 -13.64 17.41
CA PRO A 137 -8.48 -15.05 17.39
C PRO A 137 -9.51 -15.79 16.51
N ARG A 138 -9.03 -16.61 15.60
CA ARG A 138 -9.70 -17.53 14.67
C ARG A 138 -11.22 -17.67 14.83
N ASN A 139 -12.02 -16.81 14.23
CA ASN A 139 -13.44 -17.04 14.05
C ASN A 139 -13.70 -17.50 12.61
N HIS A 140 -13.58 -18.82 12.37
CA HIS A 140 -13.67 -19.43 11.05
C HIS A 140 -15.04 -19.36 10.39
N GLN A 141 -16.09 -18.93 11.10
CA GLN A 141 -17.46 -19.06 10.61
C GLN A 141 -17.94 -17.89 9.75
N LYS A 142 -17.39 -16.68 9.92
CA LYS A 142 -17.89 -15.48 9.24
C LYS A 142 -17.19 -15.14 7.91
N ASN A 143 -15.99 -15.66 7.66
CA ASN A 143 -15.17 -15.27 6.49
C ASN A 143 -14.69 -16.50 5.71
N LYS A 144 -15.58 -17.45 5.42
CA LYS A 144 -15.23 -18.68 4.69
C LYS A 144 -14.74 -18.43 3.26
N HIS A 145 -15.14 -17.32 2.65
CA HIS A 145 -14.78 -16.92 1.29
C HIS A 145 -13.40 -16.24 1.21
N VAL A 146 -12.91 -15.67 2.31
CA VAL A 146 -11.57 -15.08 2.35
C VAL A 146 -10.51 -16.18 2.30
N LEU A 147 -9.67 -16.12 1.30
CA LEU A 147 -8.64 -17.14 1.09
C LEU A 147 -7.71 -17.25 2.31
N ARG A 148 -7.38 -18.50 2.68
CA ARG A 148 -6.50 -18.81 3.82
C ARG A 148 -5.19 -18.02 3.79
N LYS A 149 -4.69 -17.68 2.60
CA LYS A 149 -3.46 -16.89 2.44
C LYS A 149 -3.51 -15.51 3.09
N PHE A 150 -4.72 -14.94 3.27
CA PHE A 150 -4.88 -13.63 3.92
C PHE A 150 -4.94 -13.73 5.44
N HIS A 151 -5.15 -14.91 6.00
CA HIS A 151 -5.14 -15.09 7.46
C HIS A 151 -3.74 -15.16 8.07
N LEU A 152 -2.68 -15.17 7.25
CA LEU A 152 -1.29 -15.12 7.70
C LEU A 152 -0.97 -13.86 8.53
N ILE A 153 -1.67 -12.75 8.29
CA ILE A 153 -1.46 -11.53 9.07
C ILE A 153 -1.67 -11.76 10.58
N ARG A 154 -2.60 -12.64 10.96
CA ARG A 154 -2.85 -12.99 12.36
C ARG A 154 -1.67 -13.71 13.00
N GLU A 155 -1.01 -14.58 12.24
CA GLU A 155 0.22 -15.24 12.69
C GLU A 155 1.36 -14.22 12.86
N PHE A 156 1.52 -13.28 11.92
CA PHE A 156 2.54 -12.24 11.99
C PHE A 156 2.33 -11.33 13.21
N ILE A 157 1.07 -10.98 13.51
CA ILE A 157 0.73 -10.20 14.71
C ILE A 157 1.00 -11.01 15.99
N SER A 158 0.59 -12.28 16.04
CA SER A 158 0.77 -13.14 17.23
C SER A 158 2.24 -13.42 17.53
N ARG A 159 3.10 -13.48 16.51
CA ARG A 159 4.56 -13.64 16.67
C ARG A 159 5.28 -12.34 17.02
N GLY A 160 4.59 -11.20 16.94
CA GLY A 160 5.22 -9.89 17.13
C GLY A 160 6.06 -9.43 15.93
N ASP A 161 5.81 -9.97 14.74
CA ASP A 161 6.47 -9.52 13.51
C ASP A 161 5.89 -8.17 13.04
N ILE A 162 4.56 -8.03 13.15
CA ILE A 162 3.77 -6.85 12.71
C ILE A 162 2.90 -6.34 13.85
N LYS A 163 2.80 -5.01 13.95
CA LYS A 163 1.86 -4.30 14.81
C LYS A 163 0.94 -3.45 13.97
N MET A 164 -0.38 -3.77 13.97
CA MET A 164 -1.39 -2.95 13.31
C MET A 164 -1.64 -1.67 14.11
N CYS A 165 -1.42 -0.53 13.48
CA CYS A 165 -1.59 0.80 14.04
C CYS A 165 -2.74 1.52 13.32
N LYS A 166 -3.65 2.15 14.08
CA LYS A 166 -4.68 3.02 13.50
C LYS A 166 -4.05 4.33 13.05
N ILE A 167 -4.42 4.77 11.85
CA ILE A 167 -4.10 6.11 11.34
C ILE A 167 -5.37 6.82 10.87
N HIS A 168 -5.37 8.14 10.84
CA HIS A 168 -6.45 8.90 10.21
C HIS A 168 -6.33 8.79 8.68
N THR A 169 -7.46 8.70 7.97
CA THR A 169 -7.49 8.52 6.51
C THR A 169 -6.68 9.60 5.77
N ASP A 170 -6.75 10.86 6.21
CA ASP A 170 -5.99 11.95 5.58
C ASP A 170 -4.46 11.83 5.75
N LEU A 171 -4.00 11.00 6.67
CA LEU A 171 -2.59 10.75 6.93
C LEU A 171 -2.12 9.41 6.37
N ASN A 172 -3.02 8.63 5.73
CA ASN A 172 -2.66 7.33 5.16
C ASN A 172 -1.84 7.53 3.87
N VAL A 173 -0.54 7.34 3.97
CA VAL A 173 0.42 7.56 2.87
C VAL A 173 0.17 6.61 1.68
N ALA A 174 -0.56 5.51 1.88
CA ALA A 174 -0.92 4.56 0.81
C ALA A 174 -2.11 5.02 -0.05
N ASP A 175 -2.90 6.03 0.36
CA ASP A 175 -4.07 6.57 -0.35
C ASP A 175 -3.82 6.80 -1.87
N PRO A 176 -2.72 7.45 -2.31
CA PRO A 176 -2.51 7.71 -3.74
C PRO A 176 -2.26 6.45 -4.58
N LEU A 177 -2.03 5.31 -3.95
CA LEU A 177 -1.81 4.04 -4.63
C LEU A 177 -3.11 3.28 -4.94
N THR A 178 -4.23 3.73 -4.37
CA THR A 178 -5.54 3.08 -4.50
C THR A 178 -6.60 3.95 -5.16
N LYS A 179 -6.48 5.27 -5.06
CA LYS A 179 -7.49 6.22 -5.56
C LYS A 179 -6.88 7.52 -6.09
N ALA A 180 -7.57 8.17 -7.03
CA ALA A 180 -7.21 9.51 -7.47
C ALA A 180 -7.50 10.53 -6.37
N LEU A 181 -6.53 11.40 -6.07
CA LEU A 181 -6.63 12.42 -5.04
C LEU A 181 -6.60 13.83 -5.64
N PRO A 182 -7.26 14.82 -5.01
CA PRO A 182 -7.04 16.22 -5.33
C PRO A 182 -5.57 16.60 -5.17
N GLN A 183 -5.07 17.51 -6.03
CA GLN A 183 -3.65 17.87 -6.08
C GLN A 183 -3.03 18.21 -4.72
N PRO A 184 -3.63 19.03 -3.83
CA PRO A 184 -3.01 19.37 -2.54
C PRO A 184 -2.81 18.13 -1.64
N LYS A 185 -3.79 17.21 -1.63
CA LYS A 185 -3.70 15.96 -0.85
C LYS A 185 -2.64 15.03 -1.43
N HIS A 186 -2.60 14.89 -2.75
CA HIS A 186 -1.58 14.10 -3.45
C HIS A 186 -0.16 14.61 -3.15
N GLU A 187 0.07 15.93 -3.23
CA GLU A 187 1.36 16.53 -2.91
C GLU A 187 1.79 16.30 -1.46
N THR A 188 0.83 16.36 -0.52
CA THR A 188 1.11 16.05 0.90
C THR A 188 1.59 14.63 1.08
N HIS A 189 0.93 13.65 0.43
CA HIS A 189 1.35 12.25 0.49
C HIS A 189 2.69 12.01 -0.23
N MET A 190 2.94 12.68 -1.37
CA MET A 190 4.25 12.62 -2.02
C MET A 190 5.38 13.06 -1.08
N ARG A 191 5.19 14.18 -0.36
CA ARG A 191 6.19 14.66 0.62
C ARG A 191 6.39 13.66 1.76
N ALA A 192 5.32 13.04 2.24
CA ALA A 192 5.39 11.99 3.26
C ALA A 192 6.11 10.71 2.77
N MET A 193 6.14 10.47 1.47
CA MET A 193 6.95 9.43 0.83
C MET A 193 8.41 9.84 0.59
N GLY A 194 8.82 11.04 0.98
CA GLY A 194 10.15 11.56 0.68
C GLY A 194 10.32 12.11 -0.74
N ILE A 195 9.23 12.29 -1.48
CA ILE A 195 9.27 12.80 -2.87
C ILE A 195 9.18 14.33 -2.82
N LYS A 196 10.28 15.01 -3.14
CA LYS A 196 10.46 16.47 -2.98
C LYS A 196 11.15 17.09 -4.19
N TYR A 197 10.99 18.40 -4.35
CA TYR A 197 11.83 19.19 -5.23
C TYR A 197 13.18 19.46 -4.53
N LEU A 198 14.30 19.47 -5.27
CA LEU A 198 15.62 19.74 -4.69
C LEU A 198 15.78 21.13 -4.01
N ARG A 199 14.78 22.00 -4.17
CA ARG A 199 14.79 23.36 -3.62
C ARG A 199 13.82 23.56 -2.44
N ASP A 200 13.14 22.50 -2.04
CA ASP A 200 12.31 22.44 -0.84
C ASP A 200 13.18 21.81 0.29
#